data_e5983a0db316623439ee8b95dab42dfa
#
_entry.id   e5983a0db316623439ee8b95dab42dfa
#
_cell.length_a   1.000
_cell.length_b   1.000
_cell.length_c   1.000
_cell.angle_alpha   90.00
_cell.angle_beta   90.00
_cell.angle_gamma   90.00
#
_symmetry.space_group_name_H-M   'P 1'
#
loop_
_entity.id
_entity.type
_entity.pdbx_description
1 polymer ?
#
loop_
_entity_poly.entity_id
_entity_poly.type
_entity_poly.pdbx_seq_one_letter_code
_entity_poly.pdbx_strand_id
1 'polypeptide(L)'
;MELGDRQVLGADEKSRAASEIAARDEFNRKNPPLTGLVVPHDLRTMELPERPWRNNRGMWFHLAENHSVDAHLAELPPRGTSVRHRHTTEAYLYIVRGKGFSIVNFEDEPEERVDWEEGTLLSPPVWAWHQHFNLSDSEPARYLAVQDTRLKRHLRMHQIERHPTQLKVGEGLDYRVDAVPATSADGGGAG
;
A
#
# COMPACT_ATOMS: atom_id res chain seq x y z
N MET A 1 21.25 8.79 28.48
CA MET A 1 20.25 8.36 27.48
C MET A 1 21.04 7.96 26.24
N GLU A 2 21.44 6.70 26.16
CA GLU A 2 22.20 6.17 25.03
C GLU A 2 21.27 6.16 23.80
N LEU A 3 21.69 6.83 22.76
CA LEU A 3 21.06 6.72 21.45
C LEU A 3 21.36 5.30 20.94
N GLY A 4 20.37 4.42 21.05
CA GLY A 4 20.48 3.06 20.57
C GLY A 4 21.02 3.01 19.14
N ASP A 5 21.81 1.99 18.87
CA ASP A 5 22.47 1.72 17.59
C ASP A 5 21.50 1.94 16.43
N ARG A 6 21.80 2.95 15.61
CA ARG A 6 21.18 3.07 14.31
C ARG A 6 21.56 1.83 13.52
N GLN A 7 20.60 0.93 13.32
CA GLN A 7 20.75 -0.16 12.37
C GLN A 7 21.12 0.46 11.01
N VAL A 8 22.39 0.41 10.66
CA VAL A 8 22.87 0.81 9.34
C VAL A 8 22.36 -0.27 8.39
N LEU A 9 21.42 0.09 7.53
CA LEU A 9 20.92 -0.81 6.49
C LEU A 9 22.09 -1.49 5.79
N GLY A 10 22.01 -2.80 5.63
CA GLY A 10 23.00 -3.59 4.90
C GLY A 10 23.15 -3.11 3.45
N ALA A 11 24.27 -3.41 2.80
CA ALA A 11 24.52 -3.00 1.42
C ALA A 11 23.39 -3.45 0.47
N ASP A 12 22.83 -4.66 0.68
CA ASP A 12 21.73 -5.23 -0.12
C ASP A 12 20.41 -4.51 0.11
N GLU A 13 20.13 -4.03 1.31
CA GLU A 13 18.93 -3.27 1.64
C GLU A 13 18.96 -1.87 1.01
N LYS A 14 20.11 -1.21 1.07
CA LYS A 14 20.33 0.07 0.38
C LYS A 14 20.18 -0.06 -1.13
N SER A 15 20.68 -1.14 -1.71
CA SER A 15 20.57 -1.43 -3.13
C SER A 15 19.11 -1.66 -3.53
N ARG A 16 18.33 -2.43 -2.76
CA ARG A 16 16.91 -2.68 -3.01
C ARG A 16 16.06 -1.42 -2.90
N ALA A 17 16.27 -0.62 -1.86
CA ALA A 17 15.58 0.66 -1.69
C ALA A 17 15.90 1.64 -2.83
N ALA A 18 17.18 1.71 -3.24
CA ALA A 18 17.60 2.55 -4.35
C ALA A 18 16.95 2.10 -5.68
N SER A 19 16.86 0.81 -5.93
CA SER A 19 16.22 0.26 -7.13
C SER A 19 14.72 0.56 -7.19
N GLU A 20 14.01 0.52 -6.07
CA GLU A 20 12.60 0.85 -5.97
C GLU A 20 12.34 2.34 -6.27
N ILE A 21 13.15 3.23 -5.72
CA ILE A 21 13.06 4.67 -5.98
C ILE A 21 13.36 4.95 -7.46
N ALA A 22 14.40 4.34 -8.02
CA ALA A 22 14.77 4.52 -9.42
C ALA A 22 13.66 4.03 -10.38
N ALA A 23 13.05 2.88 -10.10
CA ALA A 23 11.94 2.35 -10.89
C ALA A 23 10.72 3.28 -10.85
N ARG A 24 10.39 3.84 -9.69
CA ARG A 24 9.33 4.85 -9.53
C ARG A 24 9.63 6.13 -10.32
N ASP A 25 10.84 6.64 -10.22
CA ASP A 25 11.23 7.88 -10.89
C ASP A 25 11.25 7.70 -12.42
N GLU A 26 11.69 6.54 -12.92
CA GLU A 26 11.60 6.17 -14.34
C GLU A 26 10.15 6.08 -14.82
N PHE A 27 9.30 5.44 -14.03
CA PHE A 27 7.87 5.34 -14.33
C PHE A 27 7.22 6.73 -14.40
N ASN A 28 7.46 7.59 -13.40
CA ASN A 28 6.87 8.93 -13.34
C ASN A 28 7.35 9.84 -14.48
N ARG A 29 8.54 9.60 -15.01
CA ARG A 29 9.02 10.32 -16.18
C ARG A 29 8.25 9.94 -17.45
N LYS A 30 7.84 8.68 -17.58
CA LYS A 30 7.03 8.17 -18.70
C LYS A 30 5.53 8.41 -18.51
N ASN A 31 5.07 8.38 -17.27
CA ASN A 31 3.69 8.53 -16.86
C ASN A 31 3.63 9.62 -15.77
N PRO A 32 3.71 10.90 -16.14
CA PRO A 32 3.75 11.98 -15.18
C PRO A 32 2.51 11.94 -14.28
N PRO A 33 2.66 12.22 -12.98
CA PRO A 33 1.52 12.31 -12.07
C PRO A 33 0.48 13.29 -12.57
N LEU A 34 -0.80 12.95 -12.40
CA LEU A 34 -1.88 13.90 -12.67
C LEU A 34 -1.82 15.03 -11.64
N THR A 35 -1.93 16.26 -12.14
CA THR A 35 -1.88 17.50 -11.36
C THR A 35 -3.18 18.27 -11.48
N GLY A 36 -3.28 19.41 -10.79
CA GLY A 36 -4.47 20.28 -10.80
C GLY A 36 -5.30 20.13 -9.53
N LEU A 37 -6.56 20.48 -9.57
CA LEU A 37 -7.46 20.47 -8.42
C LEU A 37 -8.32 19.21 -8.33
N VAL A 38 -8.48 18.50 -9.44
CA VAL A 38 -9.38 17.35 -9.55
C VAL A 38 -8.80 16.31 -10.51
N VAL A 39 -9.09 15.04 -10.27
CA VAL A 39 -8.93 13.96 -11.25
C VAL A 39 -10.22 13.90 -12.06
N PRO A 40 -10.22 14.27 -13.35
CA PRO A 40 -11.45 14.37 -14.17
C PRO A 40 -11.91 13.01 -14.71
N HIS A 41 -11.64 11.93 -13.99
CA HIS A 41 -11.93 10.56 -14.39
C HIS A 41 -12.55 9.79 -13.23
N ASP A 42 -13.41 8.83 -13.55
CA ASP A 42 -13.89 7.88 -12.55
C ASP A 42 -12.75 6.92 -12.14
N LEU A 43 -12.38 6.97 -10.87
CA LEU A 43 -11.30 6.14 -10.32
C LEU A 43 -11.58 4.63 -10.42
N ARG A 44 -12.86 4.23 -10.58
CA ARG A 44 -13.26 2.83 -10.75
C ARG A 44 -12.91 2.28 -12.12
N THR A 45 -12.83 3.14 -13.16
CA THR A 45 -12.76 2.73 -14.55
C THR A 45 -11.62 3.35 -15.36
N MET A 46 -10.98 4.42 -14.86
CA MET A 46 -9.90 5.08 -15.58
C MET A 46 -8.79 4.10 -15.97
N GLU A 47 -8.19 4.29 -17.14
CA GLU A 47 -7.04 3.52 -17.58
C GLU A 47 -5.80 3.82 -16.73
N LEU A 48 -5.08 2.75 -16.38
CA LEU A 48 -3.89 2.83 -15.55
C LEU A 48 -2.70 2.17 -16.25
N PRO A 49 -1.54 2.83 -16.30
CA PRO A 49 -0.32 2.24 -16.84
C PRO A 49 0.21 1.10 -15.95
N GLU A 50 0.88 0.16 -16.59
CA GLU A 50 1.53 -0.97 -15.92
C GLU A 50 2.67 -0.50 -15.02
N ARG A 51 2.76 -1.08 -13.82
CA ARG A 51 3.88 -0.93 -12.88
C ARG A 51 4.49 -2.31 -12.59
N PRO A 52 5.32 -2.85 -13.51
CA PRO A 52 5.82 -4.24 -13.41
C PRO A 52 6.57 -4.52 -12.12
N TRP A 53 7.30 -3.54 -11.62
CA TRP A 53 8.05 -3.68 -10.36
C TRP A 53 7.16 -3.73 -9.11
N ARG A 54 5.84 -3.44 -9.24
CA ARG A 54 4.82 -3.50 -8.18
C ARG A 54 3.80 -4.61 -8.39
N ASN A 55 3.89 -5.38 -9.47
CA ASN A 55 2.91 -6.38 -9.91
C ASN A 55 1.49 -5.82 -10.06
N ASN A 56 1.36 -4.57 -10.47
CA ASN A 56 0.06 -3.91 -10.57
C ASN A 56 0.07 -2.80 -11.62
N ARG A 57 -1.09 -2.18 -11.83
CA ARG A 57 -1.24 -0.91 -12.55
C ARG A 57 -1.41 0.23 -11.58
N GLY A 58 -1.13 1.45 -12.00
CA GLY A 58 -1.42 2.58 -11.15
C GLY A 58 -0.93 3.92 -11.67
N MET A 59 -1.44 4.98 -11.06
CA MET A 59 -1.14 6.37 -11.37
C MET A 59 -1.00 7.18 -10.09
N TRP A 60 -0.07 8.13 -10.05
CA TRP A 60 0.08 9.08 -8.95
C TRP A 60 -0.72 10.35 -9.22
N PHE A 61 -1.20 10.96 -8.14
CA PHE A 61 -1.93 12.21 -8.12
C PHE A 61 -1.20 13.22 -7.22
N HIS A 62 -0.76 14.33 -7.81
CA HIS A 62 -0.12 15.44 -7.09
C HIS A 62 -1.06 16.65 -7.18
N LEU A 63 -2.19 16.59 -6.48
CA LEU A 63 -3.24 17.58 -6.58
C LEU A 63 -2.97 18.80 -5.70
N ALA A 64 -3.53 19.95 -6.11
CA ALA A 64 -3.54 21.22 -5.37
C ALA A 64 -2.14 21.69 -4.93
N GLU A 65 -1.09 21.32 -5.67
CA GLU A 65 0.31 21.65 -5.32
C GLU A 65 0.70 21.24 -3.88
N ASN A 66 0.01 20.24 -3.32
CA ASN A 66 0.32 19.75 -1.98
C ASN A 66 1.78 19.33 -1.85
N HIS A 67 2.47 19.85 -0.84
CA HIS A 67 3.87 19.51 -0.57
C HIS A 67 4.03 18.33 0.41
N SER A 68 3.01 18.05 1.20
CA SER A 68 3.07 17.04 2.26
C SER A 68 2.46 15.72 1.84
N VAL A 69 1.31 15.77 1.16
CA VAL A 69 0.48 14.61 0.84
C VAL A 69 0.43 14.39 -0.66
N ASP A 70 0.49 13.15 -1.08
CA ASP A 70 0.14 12.70 -2.43
C ASP A 70 -0.83 11.52 -2.36
N ALA A 71 -1.36 11.15 -3.50
CA ALA A 71 -2.17 9.95 -3.60
C ALA A 71 -1.72 9.10 -4.81
N HIS A 72 -2.06 7.83 -4.77
CA HIS A 72 -1.98 6.99 -5.95
C HIS A 72 -3.13 6.00 -6.02
N LEU A 73 -3.63 5.78 -7.22
CA LEU A 73 -4.55 4.70 -7.50
C LEU A 73 -3.74 3.47 -7.92
N ALA A 74 -4.06 2.33 -7.33
CA ALA A 74 -3.47 1.04 -7.68
C ALA A 74 -4.56 0.04 -8.08
N GLU A 75 -4.26 -0.80 -9.06
CA GLU A 75 -5.13 -1.87 -9.53
C GLU A 75 -4.40 -3.20 -9.46
N LEU A 76 -5.00 -4.16 -8.76
CA LEU A 76 -4.57 -5.56 -8.73
C LEU A 76 -5.40 -6.35 -9.74
N PRO A 77 -4.77 -7.10 -10.66
CA PRO A 77 -5.52 -7.95 -11.59
C PRO A 77 -6.30 -9.06 -10.83
N PRO A 78 -7.20 -9.78 -11.51
CA PRO A 78 -7.85 -10.95 -10.91
C PRO A 78 -6.82 -11.92 -10.32
N ARG A 79 -7.07 -12.40 -9.08
CA ARG A 79 -6.14 -13.24 -8.30
C ARG A 79 -4.75 -12.65 -8.11
N GLY A 80 -4.56 -11.38 -8.45
CA GLY A 80 -3.28 -10.69 -8.36
C GLY A 80 -2.95 -10.21 -6.96
N THR A 81 -1.65 -9.93 -6.76
CA THR A 81 -1.12 -9.43 -5.50
C THR A 81 -0.21 -8.24 -5.73
N SER A 82 -0.16 -7.32 -4.77
CA SER A 82 0.92 -6.33 -4.73
C SER A 82 2.24 -6.99 -4.33
N VAL A 83 3.35 -6.26 -4.48
CA VAL A 83 4.64 -6.67 -3.90
C VAL A 83 4.58 -6.50 -2.38
N ARG A 84 5.07 -7.51 -1.61
CA ARG A 84 5.25 -7.39 -0.16
C ARG A 84 6.35 -6.39 0.13
N HIS A 85 6.04 -5.37 0.91
CA HIS A 85 6.95 -4.27 1.20
C HIS A 85 6.60 -3.59 2.53
N ARG A 86 7.51 -2.74 3.00
CA ARG A 86 7.29 -1.82 4.11
C ARG A 86 7.84 -0.43 3.76
N HIS A 87 7.33 0.58 4.40
CA HIS A 87 7.78 1.95 4.19
C HIS A 87 7.56 2.84 5.41
N THR A 88 8.31 3.94 5.47
CA THR A 88 8.18 4.95 6.54
C THR A 88 7.02 5.90 6.31
N THR A 89 6.38 5.90 5.15
CA THR A 89 5.21 6.73 4.87
C THR A 89 3.98 6.21 5.60
N GLU A 90 3.20 7.13 6.15
CA GLU A 90 1.84 6.88 6.61
C GLU A 90 0.91 6.83 5.41
N ALA A 91 -0.07 5.93 5.42
CA ALA A 91 -0.99 5.76 4.30
C ALA A 91 -2.38 5.35 4.76
N TYR A 92 -3.39 6.01 4.23
CA TYR A 92 -4.77 5.53 4.23
C TYR A 92 -5.08 4.93 2.87
N LEU A 93 -5.63 3.72 2.86
CA LEU A 93 -6.07 3.03 1.66
C LEU A 93 -7.59 2.94 1.66
N TYR A 94 -8.23 3.59 0.70
CA TYR A 94 -9.66 3.47 0.45
C TYR A 94 -9.89 2.51 -0.71
N ILE A 95 -10.69 1.47 -0.48
CA ILE A 95 -11.03 0.48 -1.50
C ILE A 95 -12.06 1.08 -2.45
N VAL A 96 -11.64 1.39 -3.66
CA VAL A 96 -12.46 2.02 -4.71
C VAL A 96 -13.34 1.00 -5.42
N ARG A 97 -12.84 -0.24 -5.57
CA ARG A 97 -13.54 -1.33 -6.26
C ARG A 97 -12.97 -2.67 -5.84
N GLY A 98 -13.84 -3.68 -5.75
CA GLY A 98 -13.47 -5.07 -5.55
C GLY A 98 -13.41 -5.48 -4.09
N LYS A 99 -12.89 -6.70 -3.86
CA LYS A 99 -12.72 -7.29 -2.53
C LYS A 99 -11.44 -8.10 -2.45
N GLY A 100 -10.88 -8.18 -1.26
CA GLY A 100 -9.63 -8.88 -1.05
C GLY A 100 -9.22 -8.90 0.41
N PHE A 101 -7.95 -9.09 0.64
CA PHE A 101 -7.36 -8.99 1.97
C PHE A 101 -5.94 -8.43 1.89
N SER A 102 -5.43 -8.01 3.02
CA SER A 102 -4.04 -7.65 3.22
C SER A 102 -3.43 -8.53 4.28
N ILE A 103 -2.19 -8.93 4.10
CA ILE A 103 -1.37 -9.52 5.16
C ILE A 103 -0.46 -8.43 5.69
N VAL A 104 -0.44 -8.26 7.01
CA VAL A 104 0.33 -7.24 7.72
C VAL A 104 1.05 -7.88 8.90
N ASN A 105 2.33 -7.54 9.12
CA ASN A 105 3.07 -7.96 10.31
C ASN A 105 4.31 -7.09 10.55
N PHE A 106 4.74 -6.97 11.79
CA PHE A 106 6.09 -6.53 12.13
C PHE A 106 7.08 -7.71 12.04
N GLU A 107 8.40 -7.42 12.05
CA GLU A 107 9.46 -8.41 11.75
C GLU A 107 9.31 -9.73 12.53
N ASP A 108 9.07 -9.65 13.83
CA ASP A 108 9.05 -10.79 14.73
C ASP A 108 7.63 -11.15 15.22
N GLU A 109 6.60 -10.61 14.55
CA GLU A 109 5.21 -10.83 14.91
C GLU A 109 4.50 -11.75 13.92
N PRO A 110 3.45 -12.46 14.36
CA PRO A 110 2.60 -13.24 13.48
C PRO A 110 1.97 -12.37 12.39
N GLU A 111 1.76 -12.96 11.23
CA GLU A 111 1.03 -12.30 10.14
C GLU A 111 -0.44 -12.13 10.52
N GLU A 112 -0.96 -10.92 10.36
CA GLU A 112 -2.36 -10.59 10.54
C GLU A 112 -3.02 -10.42 9.17
N ARG A 113 -4.19 -11.04 8.99
CA ARG A 113 -5.01 -10.88 7.81
C ARG A 113 -6.11 -9.85 8.07
N VAL A 114 -6.19 -8.86 7.19
CA VAL A 114 -7.22 -7.80 7.19
C VAL A 114 -8.03 -7.91 5.92
N ASP A 115 -9.27 -8.39 6.01
CA ASP A 115 -10.18 -8.47 4.87
C ASP A 115 -10.76 -7.08 4.54
N TRP A 116 -11.00 -6.83 3.25
CA TRP A 116 -11.54 -5.57 2.78
C TRP A 116 -12.43 -5.75 1.53
N GLU A 117 -13.36 -4.83 1.34
CA GLU A 117 -14.24 -4.72 0.19
C GLU A 117 -14.44 -3.25 -0.20
N GLU A 118 -15.14 -2.99 -1.30
CA GLU A 118 -15.45 -1.64 -1.77
C GLU A 118 -16.05 -0.79 -0.64
N GLY A 119 -15.50 0.41 -0.43
CA GLY A 119 -15.87 1.32 0.65
C GLY A 119 -15.04 1.16 1.94
N THR A 120 -14.27 0.09 2.08
CA THR A 120 -13.39 -0.08 3.25
C THR A 120 -12.27 0.95 3.25
N LEU A 121 -11.97 1.49 4.43
CA LEU A 121 -10.78 2.30 4.71
C LEU A 121 -9.85 1.52 5.64
N LEU A 122 -8.59 1.34 5.25
CA LEU A 122 -7.58 0.66 6.07
C LEU A 122 -6.26 1.43 6.05
N SER A 123 -5.39 1.15 7.02
CA SER A 123 -4.08 1.79 7.12
C SER A 123 -3.06 0.76 7.63
N PRO A 124 -2.11 0.32 6.80
CA PRO A 124 -0.99 -0.46 7.28
C PRO A 124 -0.15 0.37 8.26
N PRO A 125 0.26 -0.16 9.41
CA PRO A 125 1.12 0.56 10.33
C PRO A 125 2.46 0.95 9.68
N VAL A 126 3.01 2.07 10.11
CA VAL A 126 4.33 2.51 9.64
C VAL A 126 5.38 1.43 9.91
N TRP A 127 6.16 1.11 8.87
CA TRP A 127 7.23 0.12 8.91
C TRP A 127 6.78 -1.33 9.10
N ALA A 128 5.47 -1.64 9.10
CA ALA A 128 4.97 -3.02 9.02
C ALA A 128 5.09 -3.57 7.60
N TRP A 129 5.53 -4.81 7.46
CA TRP A 129 5.42 -5.54 6.21
C TRP A 129 3.97 -5.68 5.82
N HIS A 130 3.64 -5.39 4.56
CA HIS A 130 2.28 -5.56 4.07
C HIS A 130 2.26 -5.98 2.60
N GLN A 131 1.22 -6.74 2.25
CA GLN A 131 0.92 -7.18 0.89
C GLN A 131 -0.59 -7.26 0.71
N HIS A 132 -1.09 -6.83 -0.43
CA HIS A 132 -2.53 -6.79 -0.75
C HIS A 132 -2.85 -7.84 -1.79
N PHE A 133 -4.04 -8.47 -1.67
CA PHE A 133 -4.47 -9.61 -2.48
C PHE A 133 -5.89 -9.38 -3.01
N ASN A 134 -6.08 -9.54 -4.32
CA ASN A 134 -7.40 -9.55 -4.93
C ASN A 134 -7.99 -10.95 -4.90
N LEU A 135 -9.17 -11.13 -4.30
CA LEU A 135 -9.86 -12.41 -4.19
C LEU A 135 -10.73 -12.76 -5.39
N SER A 136 -10.98 -11.83 -6.31
CA SER A 136 -11.81 -12.08 -7.48
C SER A 136 -11.08 -12.92 -8.53
N ASP A 137 -11.76 -13.87 -9.12
CA ASP A 137 -11.24 -14.68 -10.25
C ASP A 137 -11.34 -13.92 -11.59
N SER A 138 -12.22 -12.92 -11.71
CA SER A 138 -12.54 -12.27 -12.98
C SER A 138 -12.37 -10.75 -12.97
N GLU A 139 -12.47 -10.09 -11.81
CA GLU A 139 -12.53 -8.64 -11.70
C GLU A 139 -11.30 -8.06 -11.03
N PRO A 140 -10.78 -6.94 -11.52
CA PRO A 140 -9.71 -6.22 -10.84
C PRO A 140 -10.19 -5.58 -9.54
N ALA A 141 -9.29 -5.44 -8.57
CA ALA A 141 -9.52 -4.65 -7.37
C ALA A 141 -8.70 -3.37 -7.41
N ARG A 142 -9.28 -2.25 -6.94
CA ARG A 142 -8.64 -0.94 -6.91
C ARG A 142 -8.67 -0.32 -5.53
N TYR A 143 -7.55 0.27 -5.13
CA TYR A 143 -7.47 1.09 -3.93
C TYR A 143 -6.79 2.42 -4.22
N LEU A 144 -7.30 3.47 -3.56
CA LEU A 144 -6.68 4.79 -3.51
C LEU A 144 -5.87 4.88 -2.22
N ALA A 145 -4.57 5.02 -2.34
CA ALA A 145 -3.70 5.30 -1.20
C ALA A 145 -3.42 6.80 -1.12
N VAL A 146 -3.73 7.40 0.03
CA VAL A 146 -3.37 8.78 0.38
C VAL A 146 -2.25 8.72 1.41
N GLN A 147 -1.13 9.38 1.17
CA GLN A 147 0.08 9.19 1.96
C GLN A 147 0.98 10.44 2.02
N ASP A 148 1.84 10.49 3.03
CA ASP A 148 2.76 11.59 3.28
C ASP A 148 4.11 11.43 2.55
N THR A 149 4.15 10.70 1.44
CA THR A 149 5.39 10.40 0.71
C THR A 149 6.14 11.66 0.30
N ARG A 150 5.43 12.71 -0.13
CA ARG A 150 6.06 13.96 -0.55
C ARG A 150 6.81 14.61 0.60
N LEU A 151 6.19 14.72 1.78
CA LEU A 151 6.82 15.26 2.97
C LEU A 151 8.06 14.43 3.37
N LYS A 152 7.91 13.11 3.47
CA LYS A 152 9.02 12.21 3.83
C LYS A 152 10.18 12.30 2.84
N ARG A 153 9.91 12.42 1.54
CA ARG A 153 10.95 12.61 0.51
C ARG A 153 11.66 13.97 0.67
N HIS A 154 10.92 15.05 0.90
CA HIS A 154 11.48 16.37 1.15
C HIS A 154 12.42 16.39 2.37
N LEU A 155 11.98 15.73 3.44
CA LEU A 155 12.77 15.62 4.68
C LEU A 155 13.88 14.55 4.60
N ARG A 156 14.02 13.83 3.47
CA ARG A 156 14.95 12.70 3.28
C ARG A 156 14.74 11.56 4.30
N MET A 157 13.49 11.38 4.73
CA MET A 157 13.06 10.36 5.68
C MET A 157 12.31 9.20 5.01
N HIS A 158 12.08 9.28 3.70
CA HIS A 158 11.38 8.23 2.96
C HIS A 158 12.28 7.02 2.80
N GLN A 159 11.86 5.90 3.39
CA GLN A 159 12.46 4.59 3.22
C GLN A 159 11.38 3.64 2.73
N ILE A 160 11.78 2.72 1.87
CA ILE A 160 10.93 1.66 1.34
C ILE A 160 11.77 0.43 1.08
N GLU A 161 11.26 -0.71 1.49
CA GLU A 161 11.93 -2.00 1.31
C GLU A 161 10.97 -3.04 0.75
N ARG A 162 11.51 -3.96 -0.04
CA ARG A 162 10.82 -5.16 -0.48
C ARG A 162 11.17 -6.33 0.40
N HIS A 163 10.18 -7.08 0.80
CA HIS A 163 10.42 -8.36 1.44
C HIS A 163 11.09 -9.34 0.44
N PRO A 164 12.12 -10.07 0.85
CA PRO A 164 12.77 -11.05 -0.04
C PRO A 164 11.80 -12.15 -0.48
N THR A 165 10.86 -12.52 0.37
CA THR A 165 9.82 -13.51 0.08
C THR A 165 8.50 -12.81 -0.23
N GLN A 166 7.89 -13.17 -1.36
CA GLN A 166 6.57 -12.71 -1.77
C GLN A 166 5.55 -13.82 -1.48
N LEU A 167 4.42 -13.44 -0.90
CA LEU A 167 3.31 -14.36 -0.69
C LEU A 167 2.46 -14.48 -1.96
N LYS A 168 1.89 -15.65 -2.21
CA LYS A 168 1.02 -15.90 -3.37
C LYS A 168 -0.32 -16.44 -2.93
N VAL A 169 -1.38 -16.10 -3.66
CA VAL A 169 -2.70 -16.68 -3.45
C VAL A 169 -2.64 -18.18 -3.78
N GLY A 170 -3.05 -19.03 -2.85
CA GLY A 170 -3.08 -20.48 -3.02
C GLY A 170 -1.85 -21.23 -2.50
N GLU A 171 -0.78 -20.57 -2.11
CA GLU A 171 0.37 -21.21 -1.45
C GLU A 171 0.19 -21.19 0.08
N GLY A 172 -0.74 -22.02 0.60
CA GLY A 172 -0.92 -22.19 2.06
C GLY A 172 -1.53 -20.99 2.80
N LEU A 173 -2.03 -20.01 2.06
CA LEU A 173 -2.74 -18.86 2.60
C LEU A 173 -4.23 -19.16 2.91
N ASP A 174 -4.54 -20.38 3.26
CA ASP A 174 -5.75 -20.71 4.03
C ASP A 174 -5.59 -20.16 5.47
N TYR A 175 -5.22 -18.88 5.56
CA TYR A 175 -5.28 -18.16 6.83
C TYR A 175 -6.74 -17.95 7.20
N ARG A 176 -7.30 -18.92 7.88
CA ARG A 176 -8.33 -18.64 8.85
C ARG A 176 -7.66 -18.00 10.05
N VAL A 177 -7.45 -16.71 10.00
CA VAL A 177 -7.42 -15.96 11.24
C VAL A 177 -8.85 -16.05 11.75
N ASP A 178 -9.02 -16.71 12.88
CA ASP A 178 -10.30 -16.71 13.59
C ASP A 178 -10.74 -15.26 13.67
N ALA A 179 -11.94 -14.99 13.17
CA ALA A 179 -12.48 -13.65 13.07
C ALA A 179 -12.28 -12.95 14.42
N VAL A 180 -11.55 -11.87 14.44
CA VAL A 180 -11.56 -10.97 15.60
C VAL A 180 -13.03 -10.64 15.81
N PRO A 181 -13.64 -10.99 16.97
CA PRO A 181 -15.04 -10.70 17.18
C PRO A 181 -15.23 -9.21 16.97
N ALA A 182 -16.16 -8.85 16.08
CA ALA A 182 -16.55 -7.47 15.89
C ALA A 182 -16.79 -6.91 17.29
N THR A 183 -16.01 -5.93 17.70
CA THR A 183 -16.26 -5.22 18.95
C THR A 183 -17.66 -4.66 18.80
N SER A 184 -18.61 -5.23 19.52
CA SER A 184 -19.97 -4.75 19.56
C SER A 184 -19.92 -3.29 19.97
N ALA A 185 -20.25 -2.42 19.03
CA ALA A 185 -20.57 -1.03 19.34
C ALA A 185 -21.92 -1.01 20.05
N ASP A 186 -21.97 -1.56 21.27
CA ASP A 186 -23.11 -1.34 22.16
C ASP A 186 -22.98 0.06 22.73
N GLY A 187 -23.53 1.01 21.98
CA GLY A 187 -23.87 2.32 22.45
C GLY A 187 -24.97 2.21 23.50
N GLY A 188 -24.61 2.01 24.75
CA GLY A 188 -25.50 2.24 25.87
C GLY A 188 -25.83 3.73 25.96
N GLY A 189 -26.91 4.13 25.30
CA GLY A 189 -27.62 5.33 25.69
C GLY A 189 -28.53 5.02 26.84
N ALA A 190 -28.42 5.78 27.92
CA ALA A 190 -29.53 6.13 28.81
C ALA A 190 -29.03 6.95 30.00
N GLY A 191 -29.63 8.08 30.23
CA GLY A 191 -29.52 8.85 31.48
C GLY A 191 -29.24 10.31 31.26
#